data_9005d9baa61cb344969e9deac3965cbf
#
_entry.id   9005d9baa61cb344969e9deac3965cbf
#
_cell.length_a   1.000
_cell.length_b   1.000
_cell.length_c   1.000
_cell.angle_alpha   90.00
_cell.angle_beta   90.00
_cell.angle_gamma   90.00
#
_symmetry.space_group_name_H-M   'P 1'
#
loop_
_entity.id
_entity.type
_entity.pdbx_description
1 polymer ?
#
loop_
_entity_poly.entity_id
_entity_poly.type
_entity_poly.pdbx_seq_one_letter_code
_entity_poly.pdbx_strand_id
1 'polypeptide(L)'
;MTSIIASAAFSANTDFGWFSHFLHRAEPPDEVDFWQPSPHGFKAIPPGAPFFFRLGAPHKAIAGFGIFARYERVPVWLAWESFGDLNGTDTFAEMTACIEAIRSHTRRAFTGDLLG
;
A
#
# COMPACT_ATOMS: atom_id res chain seq x y z
N MET A 1 -18.65 -19.60 -27.34
CA MET A 1 -18.90 -18.37 -26.58
C MET A 1 -17.95 -18.30 -25.40
N THR A 2 -17.34 -17.18 -25.21
CA THR A 2 -16.41 -17.01 -24.11
C THR A 2 -17.18 -16.45 -22.91
N SER A 3 -17.10 -17.16 -21.80
CA SER A 3 -17.64 -16.65 -20.55
C SER A 3 -16.60 -15.79 -19.88
N ILE A 4 -17.00 -14.60 -19.51
CA ILE A 4 -16.17 -13.75 -18.65
C ILE A 4 -16.55 -14.05 -17.22
N ILE A 5 -15.64 -14.68 -16.51
CA ILE A 5 -15.81 -14.91 -15.09
C ILE A 5 -15.24 -13.71 -14.39
N ALA A 6 -16.09 -12.98 -13.67
CA ALA A 6 -15.63 -11.86 -12.89
C ALA A 6 -14.62 -12.36 -11.86
N SER A 7 -13.39 -11.92 -11.99
CA SER A 7 -12.39 -12.16 -10.99
C SER A 7 -12.68 -11.31 -9.76
N ALA A 8 -12.33 -11.80 -8.58
CA ALA A 8 -12.40 -11.00 -7.39
C ALA A 8 -11.51 -9.77 -7.55
N ALA A 9 -12.03 -8.62 -7.19
CA ALA A 9 -11.25 -7.41 -7.08
C ALA A 9 -10.79 -7.26 -5.65
N PHE A 10 -9.63 -6.65 -5.46
CA PHE A 10 -9.03 -6.46 -4.15
C PHE A 10 -8.92 -4.97 -3.86
N SER A 11 -9.10 -4.60 -2.60
CA SER A 11 -8.91 -3.23 -2.18
C SER A 11 -8.10 -3.20 -0.89
N ALA A 12 -7.36 -2.13 -0.69
CA ALA A 12 -6.60 -1.94 0.53
C ALA A 12 -6.75 -0.52 1.05
N ASN A 13 -6.76 -0.39 2.37
CA ASN A 13 -6.68 0.91 3.01
C ASN A 13 -5.37 1.55 2.62
N THR A 14 -5.46 2.74 2.07
CA THR A 14 -4.33 3.45 1.49
C THR A 14 -4.10 4.74 2.24
N ASP A 15 -2.86 4.99 2.64
CA ASP A 15 -2.45 6.23 3.25
C ASP A 15 -2.58 7.37 2.25
N PHE A 16 -3.22 8.47 2.66
CA PHE A 16 -3.41 9.62 1.79
C PHE A 16 -2.08 10.24 1.36
N GLY A 17 -1.08 10.26 2.24
CA GLY A 17 0.25 10.77 1.91
C GLY A 17 0.91 9.97 0.79
N TRP A 18 0.81 8.65 0.85
CA TRP A 18 1.31 7.78 -0.20
C TRP A 18 0.61 8.04 -1.54
N PHE A 19 -0.71 8.10 -1.52
CA PHE A 19 -1.50 8.35 -2.72
C PHE A 19 -1.22 9.75 -3.28
N SER A 20 -1.18 10.75 -2.41
CA SER A 20 -0.92 12.14 -2.79
C SER A 20 0.44 12.33 -3.46
N HIS A 21 1.45 11.58 -3.00
CA HIS A 21 2.78 11.59 -3.61
C HIS A 21 2.70 11.28 -5.10
N PHE A 22 1.93 10.26 -5.48
CA PHE A 22 1.79 9.88 -6.89
C PHE A 22 0.86 10.82 -7.65
N LEU A 23 -0.15 11.35 -6.98
CA LEU A 23 -1.09 12.28 -7.61
C LEU A 23 -0.41 13.55 -8.12
N HIS A 24 0.63 14.00 -7.44
CA HIS A 24 1.35 15.22 -7.82
C HIS A 24 2.44 15.02 -8.87
N ARG A 25 2.61 13.82 -9.36
CA ARG A 25 3.56 13.56 -10.45
C ARG A 25 3.00 14.11 -11.77
N ALA A 26 3.91 14.55 -12.64
CA ALA A 26 3.54 15.04 -13.97
C ALA A 26 2.89 13.93 -14.82
N GLU A 27 3.37 12.69 -14.65
CA GLU A 27 2.83 11.53 -15.34
C GLU A 27 2.63 10.39 -14.35
N PRO A 28 1.58 9.56 -14.54
CA PRO A 28 1.39 8.38 -13.70
C PRO A 28 2.59 7.45 -13.80
N PRO A 29 3.05 6.86 -12.69
CA PRO A 29 4.14 5.89 -12.76
C PRO A 29 3.68 4.58 -13.39
N ASP A 30 4.61 3.88 -14.04
CA ASP A 30 4.32 2.57 -14.62
C ASP A 30 4.17 1.51 -13.54
N GLU A 31 4.87 1.68 -12.43
CA GLU A 31 4.77 0.77 -11.30
C GLU A 31 4.93 1.54 -9.98
N VAL A 32 4.37 0.98 -8.92
CA VAL A 32 4.52 1.53 -7.57
C VAL A 32 4.73 0.37 -6.60
N ASP A 33 5.37 0.66 -5.47
CA ASP A 33 5.43 -0.27 -4.36
C ASP A 33 4.38 0.12 -3.32
N PHE A 34 3.38 -0.73 -3.16
CA PHE A 34 2.38 -0.59 -2.10
C PHE A 34 2.79 -1.50 -0.95
N TRP A 35 3.23 -0.91 0.14
CA TRP A 35 3.82 -1.63 1.26
C TRP A 35 2.96 -1.57 2.51
N GLN A 36 3.08 -2.60 3.33
CA GLN A 36 2.46 -2.65 4.64
C GLN A 36 3.51 -3.10 5.66
N PRO A 37 3.73 -2.30 6.71
CA PRO A 37 4.74 -2.63 7.71
C PRO A 37 4.19 -3.64 8.74
N SER A 38 3.61 -4.73 8.28
CA SER A 38 3.01 -5.75 9.10
C SER A 38 3.76 -7.06 8.96
N PRO A 39 4.00 -7.78 10.06
CA PRO A 39 4.58 -9.12 10.00
C PRO A 39 3.57 -10.17 9.51
N HIS A 40 2.29 -9.83 9.46
CA HIS A 40 1.26 -10.77 9.04
C HIS A 40 1.26 -10.97 7.55
N GLY A 41 1.04 -12.22 7.14
CA GLY A 41 1.02 -12.56 5.74
C GLY A 41 -0.05 -11.82 4.97
N PHE A 42 0.29 -11.41 3.80
CA PHE A 42 -0.63 -10.84 2.85
C PHE A 42 -1.42 -11.97 2.20
N LYS A 43 -2.74 -11.80 2.04
CA LYS A 43 -3.53 -12.80 1.32
C LYS A 43 -3.06 -12.88 -0.11
N ALA A 44 -2.97 -14.10 -0.63
CA ALA A 44 -2.54 -14.30 -2.00
C ALA A 44 -3.51 -13.64 -2.97
N ILE A 45 -2.99 -12.66 -3.72
CA ILE A 45 -3.71 -12.02 -4.80
C ILE A 45 -3.11 -12.53 -6.10
N PRO A 46 -3.93 -13.01 -7.05
CA PRO A 46 -3.37 -13.50 -8.30
C PRO A 46 -2.78 -12.35 -9.12
N PRO A 47 -1.62 -12.57 -9.76
CA PRO A 47 -1.07 -11.58 -10.68
C PRO A 47 -2.08 -11.21 -11.76
N GLY A 48 -2.13 -9.93 -12.10
CA GLY A 48 -3.10 -9.40 -13.07
C GLY A 48 -4.43 -8.99 -12.49
N ALA A 49 -4.69 -9.25 -11.21
CA ALA A 49 -5.94 -8.82 -10.58
C ALA A 49 -5.97 -7.30 -10.37
N PRO A 50 -7.14 -6.68 -10.52
CA PRO A 50 -7.29 -5.26 -10.18
C PRO A 50 -7.12 -5.06 -8.67
N PHE A 51 -6.37 -4.02 -8.32
CA PHE A 51 -6.10 -3.65 -6.94
C PHE A 51 -6.50 -2.19 -6.75
N PHE A 52 -7.48 -1.93 -5.89
CA PHE A 52 -8.03 -0.60 -5.69
C PHE A 52 -7.46 0.05 -4.43
N PHE A 53 -7.10 1.31 -4.56
CA PHE A 53 -6.62 2.13 -3.44
C PHE A 53 -7.79 2.83 -2.78
N ARG A 54 -8.09 2.44 -1.55
CA ARG A 54 -9.21 2.98 -0.80
C ARG A 54 -8.71 3.94 0.27
N LEU A 55 -9.11 5.19 0.15
CA LEU A 55 -8.78 6.20 1.16
C LEU A 55 -9.77 6.13 2.32
N GLY A 56 -9.23 6.23 3.53
CA GLY A 56 -10.05 6.32 4.73
C GLY A 56 -10.61 7.73 4.93
N ALA A 57 -11.20 7.96 6.11
CA ALA A 57 -11.72 9.27 6.46
C ALA A 57 -10.62 10.34 6.37
N PRO A 58 -10.95 11.58 5.94
CA PRO A 58 -12.29 12.07 5.57
C PRO A 58 -12.72 11.74 4.16
N HIS A 59 -11.83 11.19 3.34
CA HIS A 59 -12.09 11.00 1.90
C HIS A 59 -13.08 9.87 1.61
N LYS A 60 -12.93 8.73 2.27
CA LYS A 60 -13.82 7.56 2.18
C LYS A 60 -14.19 7.19 0.74
N ALA A 61 -13.19 7.04 -0.11
CA ALA A 61 -13.41 6.82 -1.52
C ALA A 61 -12.36 5.90 -2.13
N ILE A 62 -12.75 5.22 -3.21
CA ILE A 62 -11.78 4.56 -4.08
C ILE A 62 -11.13 5.66 -4.92
N ALA A 63 -9.84 5.86 -4.71
CA ALA A 63 -9.14 6.97 -5.34
C ALA A 63 -8.40 6.58 -6.63
N GLY A 64 -8.10 5.30 -6.78
CA GLY A 64 -7.38 4.82 -7.94
C GLY A 64 -7.24 3.32 -7.91
N PHE A 65 -6.59 2.78 -8.92
CA PHE A 65 -6.35 1.35 -9.00
C PHE A 65 -5.05 1.06 -9.73
N GLY A 66 -4.55 -0.14 -9.52
CA GLY A 66 -3.44 -0.70 -10.26
C GLY A 66 -3.73 -2.15 -10.59
N ILE A 67 -2.82 -2.75 -11.33
CA ILE A 67 -2.85 -4.18 -11.61
C ILE A 67 -1.81 -4.85 -10.73
N PHE A 68 -2.24 -5.83 -9.97
CA PHE A 68 -1.35 -6.53 -9.06
C PHE A 68 -0.31 -7.32 -9.85
N ALA A 69 0.97 -7.06 -9.57
CA ALA A 69 2.06 -7.78 -10.23
C ALA A 69 2.58 -8.91 -9.36
N ARG A 70 3.01 -8.61 -8.16
CA ARG A 70 3.57 -9.63 -7.26
C ARG A 70 3.64 -9.11 -5.83
N TYR A 71 3.79 -10.03 -4.90
CA TYR A 71 4.01 -9.76 -3.49
C TYR A 71 5.40 -10.25 -3.08
N GLU A 72 6.12 -9.42 -2.33
CA GLU A 72 7.41 -9.77 -1.76
C GLU A 72 7.52 -9.25 -0.33
N ARG A 73 8.20 -10.01 0.51
CA ARG A 73 8.57 -9.57 1.86
C ARG A 73 10.04 -9.21 1.82
N VAL A 74 10.33 -7.93 2.00
CA VAL A 74 11.71 -7.44 1.91
C VAL A 74 12.00 -6.48 3.06
N PRO A 75 13.26 -6.34 3.45
CA PRO A 75 13.66 -5.28 4.36
C PRO A 75 13.38 -3.90 3.76
N VAL A 76 13.14 -2.92 4.62
CA VAL A 76 12.82 -1.56 4.17
C VAL A 76 13.90 -0.99 3.26
N TRP A 77 15.17 -1.19 3.59
CA TRP A 77 16.27 -0.67 2.79
C TRP A 77 16.29 -1.23 1.37
N LEU A 78 15.91 -2.52 1.23
CA LEU A 78 15.87 -3.15 -0.09
C LEU A 78 14.69 -2.64 -0.91
N ALA A 79 13.55 -2.42 -0.27
CA ALA A 79 12.40 -1.80 -0.94
C ALA A 79 12.78 -0.41 -1.47
N TRP A 80 13.51 0.38 -0.69
CA TRP A 80 13.96 1.69 -1.13
C TRP A 80 14.96 1.60 -2.29
N GLU A 81 15.93 0.71 -2.21
CA GLU A 81 16.90 0.54 -3.30
C GLU A 81 16.24 0.08 -4.60
N SER A 82 15.20 -0.75 -4.49
CA SER A 82 14.52 -1.30 -5.66
C SER A 82 13.55 -0.31 -6.31
N PHE A 83 12.85 0.49 -5.52
CA PHE A 83 11.75 1.32 -6.00
C PHE A 83 11.95 2.82 -5.77
N GLY A 84 12.85 3.22 -4.86
CA GLY A 84 13.06 4.63 -4.58
C GLY A 84 11.78 5.37 -4.23
N ASP A 85 11.52 6.49 -4.88
CA ASP A 85 10.32 7.30 -4.63
C ASP A 85 9.02 6.64 -5.08
N LEU A 86 9.09 5.54 -5.83
CA LEU A 86 7.91 4.72 -6.14
C LEU A 86 7.35 4.01 -4.90
N ASN A 87 8.03 4.09 -3.77
CA ASN A 87 7.51 3.70 -2.46
C ASN A 87 6.52 4.73 -1.88
N GLY A 88 6.31 5.86 -2.53
CA GLY A 88 5.32 6.86 -2.10
C GLY A 88 5.85 7.95 -1.21
N THR A 89 7.17 8.10 -1.10
CA THR A 89 7.83 9.19 -0.39
C THR A 89 9.00 9.72 -1.21
N ASP A 90 9.42 10.95 -0.93
CA ASP A 90 10.53 11.56 -1.67
C ASP A 90 11.88 11.03 -1.20
N THR A 91 11.99 10.62 0.06
CA THR A 91 13.26 10.19 0.64
C THR A 91 13.09 8.92 1.47
N PHE A 92 14.19 8.18 1.63
CA PHE A 92 14.23 7.03 2.52
C PHE A 92 13.89 7.38 3.96
N ALA A 93 14.35 8.54 4.42
CA ALA A 93 14.06 9.01 5.77
C ALA A 93 12.55 9.21 6.00
N GLU A 94 11.86 9.76 5.01
CA GLU A 94 10.40 9.91 5.08
C GLU A 94 9.70 8.56 5.09
N MET A 95 10.15 7.61 4.29
CA MET A 95 9.60 6.25 4.28
C MET A 95 9.75 5.57 5.63
N THR A 96 10.94 5.63 6.22
CA THR A 96 11.16 5.03 7.53
C THR A 96 10.34 5.69 8.63
N ALA A 97 10.17 7.01 8.57
CA ALA A 97 9.33 7.74 9.51
C ALA A 97 7.87 7.33 9.39
N CYS A 98 7.35 7.15 8.18
CA CYS A 98 5.99 6.67 7.94
C CYS A 98 5.79 5.26 8.50
N ILE A 99 6.73 4.37 8.28
CA ILE A 99 6.66 2.99 8.78
C ILE A 99 6.64 3.00 10.31
N GLU A 100 7.49 3.78 10.93
CA GLU A 100 7.58 3.87 12.38
C GLU A 100 6.29 4.44 12.98
N ALA A 101 5.71 5.44 12.36
CA ALA A 101 4.43 6.01 12.79
C ALA A 101 3.31 4.98 12.74
N ILE A 102 3.21 4.21 11.66
CA ILE A 102 2.20 3.17 11.49
C ILE A 102 2.39 2.06 12.51
N ARG A 103 3.61 1.60 12.72
CA ARG A 103 3.92 0.55 13.70
C ARG A 103 3.61 1.00 15.13
N SER A 104 3.93 2.23 15.48
CA SER A 104 3.63 2.78 16.79
C SER A 104 2.14 2.89 17.04
N HIS A 105 1.39 3.33 16.03
CA HIS A 105 -0.07 3.41 16.12
C HIS A 105 -0.70 2.03 16.30
N THR A 106 -0.26 1.06 15.52
CA THR A 106 -0.75 -0.31 15.60
C THR A 106 -0.46 -0.94 16.96
N ARG A 107 0.76 -0.73 17.48
CA ARG A 107 1.12 -1.23 18.81
C ARG A 107 0.26 -0.65 19.91
N ARG A 108 -0.01 0.64 19.87
CA ARG A 108 -0.85 1.31 20.87
C ARG A 108 -2.28 0.80 20.83
N ALA A 109 -2.83 0.65 19.64
CA ALA A 109 -4.18 0.10 19.46
C ALA A 109 -4.26 -1.32 20.02
N PHE A 110 -3.29 -2.16 19.71
CA PHE A 110 -3.23 -3.53 20.19
C PHE A 110 -3.08 -3.60 21.71
N THR A 111 -2.21 -2.78 22.27
CA THR A 111 -2.01 -2.71 23.72
C THR A 111 -3.28 -2.22 24.41
N GLY A 112 -3.96 -1.24 23.84
CA GLY A 112 -5.23 -0.77 24.36
C GLY A 112 -6.29 -1.86 24.41
N ASP A 113 -6.39 -2.66 23.37
CA ASP A 113 -7.32 -3.78 23.31
C ASP A 113 -7.01 -4.83 24.38
N LEU A 114 -5.73 -5.08 24.65
CA LEU A 114 -5.31 -6.02 25.68
C LEU A 114 -5.57 -5.51 27.10
N LEU A 115 -5.44 -4.22 27.30
CA LEU A 115 -5.59 -3.59 28.60
C LEU A 115 -7.04 -3.14 28.88
N GLY A 116 -7.77 -2.95 27.81
CA GLY A 116 -9.13 -2.48 27.91
C GLY A 116 -10.16 -3.53 28.11
#